data_4be8a9ade20a1f36b33eddc371d2c17f
#
_entry.id   4be8a9ade20a1f36b33eddc371d2c17f
#
_cell.length_a   1.000
_cell.length_b   1.000
_cell.length_c   1.000
_cell.angle_alpha   90.00
_cell.angle_beta   90.00
_cell.angle_gamma   90.00
#
_symmetry.space_group_name_H-M   'P 1'
#
loop_
_entity.id
_entity.type
_entity.pdbx_description
1 polymer ?
#
loop_
_entity_poly.entity_id
_entity_poly.type
_entity_poly.pdbx_seq_one_letter_code
_entity_poly.pdbx_strand_id
1 'polypeptide(L)'
;IDGVRYCEVTGSSHINGLGDFDLTAAGEIAPSLAAILVFADKPTRMLGIGHLRGHETNRLEALVNEITRVGGEARELADGLEIVPVPATNLRPAEMETYADHRMATFAAMLGLKINGILIKNIATTAKTLPDFANMWTSMLA
;
A
#
# COMPACT_ATOMS: atom_id res chain seq x y z
N ILE A 1 -24.72 -0.59 17.71
CA ILE A 1 -26.12 -0.53 17.33
C ILE A 1 -26.64 -1.95 17.32
N ASP A 2 -27.70 -2.26 18.06
CA ASP A 2 -28.41 -3.56 18.09
C ASP A 2 -27.50 -4.79 18.31
N GLY A 3 -26.43 -4.68 19.13
CA GLY A 3 -25.50 -5.77 19.41
C GLY A 3 -24.55 -6.14 18.28
N VAL A 4 -24.63 -5.48 17.12
CA VAL A 4 -23.70 -5.67 15.99
C VAL A 4 -22.43 -4.83 16.22
N ARG A 5 -21.27 -5.46 16.10
CA ARG A 5 -19.98 -4.75 16.09
C ARG A 5 -19.74 -4.20 14.67
N TYR A 6 -19.39 -2.95 14.58
CA TYR A 6 -19.00 -2.30 13.32
C TYR A 6 -17.75 -1.44 13.52
N CYS A 7 -17.08 -1.15 12.44
CA CYS A 7 -15.99 -0.18 12.39
C CYS A 7 -16.48 1.01 11.54
N GLU A 8 -16.38 2.20 12.10
CA GLU A 8 -16.66 3.44 11.39
C GLU A 8 -15.35 4.10 11.01
N VAL A 9 -15.23 4.47 9.76
CA VAL A 9 -14.05 5.19 9.23
C VAL A 9 -14.53 6.51 8.67
N THR A 10 -14.03 7.60 9.26
CA THR A 10 -14.27 8.95 8.75
C THR A 10 -13.08 9.38 7.89
N GLY A 11 -13.31 9.61 6.60
CA GLY A 11 -12.29 10.07 5.68
C GLY A 11 -11.77 11.46 6.04
N SER A 12 -10.49 11.72 5.75
CA SER A 12 -9.85 13.02 5.86
C SER A 12 -9.34 13.47 4.50
N SER A 13 -9.41 14.77 4.23
CA SER A 13 -8.79 15.38 3.05
C SER A 13 -7.26 15.45 3.15
N HIS A 14 -6.72 15.24 4.35
CA HIS A 14 -5.30 15.36 4.67
C HIS A 14 -4.78 14.07 5.28
N ILE A 15 -3.64 13.60 4.80
CA ILE A 15 -2.94 12.42 5.30
C ILE A 15 -1.66 12.87 5.98
N ASN A 16 -1.60 12.69 7.30
CA ASN A 16 -0.41 13.02 8.07
C ASN A 16 0.62 11.90 7.97
N GLY A 17 1.89 12.26 7.79
CA GLY A 17 2.99 11.34 7.99
C GLY A 17 3.16 10.99 9.47
N LEU A 18 3.61 9.78 9.76
CA LEU A 18 3.63 9.21 11.11
C LEU A 18 5.00 9.33 11.81
N GLY A 19 6.05 9.79 11.10
CA GLY A 19 7.41 9.75 11.64
C GLY A 19 7.87 8.30 11.82
N ASP A 20 8.46 7.97 12.96
CA ASP A 20 8.84 6.60 13.32
C ASP A 20 7.61 5.86 13.82
N PHE A 21 7.22 4.81 13.12
CA PHE A 21 6.02 4.03 13.37
C PHE A 21 6.34 2.54 13.49
N ASP A 22 6.17 1.99 14.69
CA ASP A 22 6.39 0.57 14.96
C ASP A 22 5.23 -0.29 14.46
N LEU A 23 5.54 -1.20 13.54
CA LEU A 23 4.62 -2.16 12.95
C LEU A 23 4.94 -3.62 13.34
N THR A 24 5.78 -3.85 14.35
CA THR A 24 6.16 -5.19 14.78
C THR A 24 4.95 -6.10 15.01
N ALA A 25 3.90 -5.59 15.63
CA ALA A 25 2.69 -6.35 15.93
C ALA A 25 1.72 -6.49 14.74
N ALA A 26 1.93 -5.75 13.64
CA ALA A 26 0.97 -5.66 12.54
C ALA A 26 1.65 -5.52 11.17
N GLY A 27 2.81 -6.13 10.97
CA GLY A 27 3.61 -6.00 9.74
C GLY A 27 2.86 -6.32 8.45
N GLU A 28 1.88 -7.22 8.52
CA GLU A 28 1.07 -7.61 7.36
C GLU A 28 0.25 -6.46 6.73
N ILE A 29 -0.03 -5.39 7.47
CA ILE A 29 -0.72 -4.22 6.91
C ILE A 29 0.23 -3.23 6.21
N ALA A 30 1.54 -3.44 6.29
CA ALA A 30 2.53 -2.50 5.75
C ALA A 30 2.30 -2.13 4.28
N PRO A 31 1.96 -3.03 3.35
CA PRO A 31 1.66 -2.65 1.97
C PRO A 31 0.45 -1.71 1.85
N SER A 32 -0.63 -1.98 2.58
CA SER A 32 -1.82 -1.12 2.56
C SER A 32 -1.51 0.26 3.18
N LEU A 33 -0.77 0.29 4.28
CA LEU A 33 -0.37 1.54 4.91
C LEU A 33 0.59 2.34 4.00
N ALA A 34 1.52 1.66 3.32
CA ALA A 34 2.41 2.29 2.34
C ALA A 34 1.63 2.98 1.22
N ALA A 35 0.56 2.35 0.69
CA ALA A 35 -0.27 2.95 -0.35
C ALA A 35 -0.91 4.28 0.10
N ILE A 36 -1.27 4.39 1.38
CA ILE A 36 -1.82 5.62 1.96
C ILE A 36 -0.70 6.66 2.17
N LEU A 37 0.44 6.22 2.71
CA LEU A 37 1.55 7.10 3.10
C LEU A 37 2.30 7.72 1.90
N VAL A 38 2.17 7.18 0.70
CA VAL A 38 2.65 7.84 -0.53
C VAL A 38 2.05 9.25 -0.69
N PHE A 39 0.86 9.48 -0.14
CA PHE A 39 0.14 10.76 -0.20
C PHE A 39 0.22 11.58 1.08
N ALA A 40 1.08 11.20 2.02
CA ALA A 40 1.23 11.90 3.30
C ALA A 40 1.98 13.23 3.14
N ASP A 41 1.87 14.09 4.14
CA ASP A 41 2.51 15.43 4.17
C ASP A 41 3.93 15.42 4.75
N LYS A 42 4.31 14.34 5.44
CA LYS A 42 5.62 14.18 6.12
C LYS A 42 6.16 12.77 5.96
N PRO A 43 7.47 12.57 6.09
CA PRO A 43 8.07 11.24 6.04
C PRO A 43 7.51 10.30 7.10
N THR A 44 7.44 9.03 6.74
CA THR A 44 7.13 7.93 7.67
C THR A 44 8.17 6.84 7.54
N ARG A 45 8.70 6.38 8.67
CA ARG A 45 9.53 5.18 8.77
C ARG A 45 8.73 4.09 9.46
N MET A 46 8.31 3.09 8.69
CA MET A 46 7.67 1.88 9.21
C MET A 46 8.77 0.93 9.68
N LEU A 47 8.81 0.65 10.96
CA LEU A 47 9.86 -0.13 11.63
C LEU A 47 9.32 -1.48 12.13
N GLY A 48 10.22 -2.42 12.44
CA GLY A 48 9.84 -3.74 12.96
C GLY A 48 9.30 -4.70 11.90
N ILE A 49 9.51 -4.41 10.62
CA ILE A 49 8.96 -5.18 9.49
C ILE A 49 10.02 -5.82 8.59
N GLY A 50 11.26 -5.93 9.06
CA GLY A 50 12.34 -6.57 8.31
C GLY A 50 12.05 -8.01 7.91
N HIS A 51 11.23 -8.73 8.68
CA HIS A 51 10.77 -10.09 8.38
C HIS A 51 9.98 -10.20 7.08
N LEU A 52 9.38 -9.12 6.57
CA LEU A 52 8.63 -9.11 5.31
C LEU A 52 9.48 -9.40 4.07
N ARG A 53 10.81 -9.41 4.20
CA ARG A 53 11.72 -9.87 3.13
C ARG A 53 11.61 -11.36 2.84
N GLY A 54 11.16 -12.16 3.80
CA GLY A 54 11.03 -13.60 3.71
C GLY A 54 9.62 -14.11 3.40
N HIS A 55 8.70 -13.24 2.96
CA HIS A 55 7.32 -13.61 2.61
C HIS A 55 7.20 -14.13 1.16
N GLU A 56 6.01 -14.02 0.55
CA GLU A 56 5.77 -14.44 -0.84
C GLU A 56 6.75 -13.79 -1.82
N THR A 57 7.15 -12.58 -1.52
CA THR A 57 8.24 -11.85 -2.17
C THR A 57 9.02 -11.06 -1.11
N ASN A 58 10.17 -10.48 -1.47
CA ASN A 58 10.76 -9.42 -0.66
C ASN A 58 9.87 -8.17 -0.74
N ARG A 59 8.89 -8.08 0.18
CA ARG A 59 7.91 -7.00 0.15
C ARG A 59 8.51 -5.61 0.33
N LEU A 60 9.61 -5.48 1.06
CA LEU A 60 10.25 -4.17 1.25
C LEU A 60 10.83 -3.65 -0.06
N GLU A 61 11.59 -4.49 -0.75
CA GLU A 61 12.13 -4.19 -2.08
C GLU A 61 11.01 -3.94 -3.11
N ALA A 62 9.98 -4.79 -3.12
CA ALA A 62 8.84 -4.65 -4.01
C ALA A 62 8.12 -3.31 -3.79
N LEU A 63 7.88 -2.90 -2.54
CA LEU A 63 7.27 -1.61 -2.22
C LEU A 63 8.12 -0.43 -2.70
N VAL A 64 9.46 -0.46 -2.48
CA VAL A 64 10.36 0.57 -2.98
C VAL A 64 10.27 0.68 -4.50
N ASN A 65 10.34 -0.46 -5.20
CA ASN A 65 10.28 -0.51 -6.65
C ASN A 65 8.97 0.08 -7.19
N GLU A 66 7.83 -0.33 -6.61
CA GLU A 66 6.53 0.09 -7.12
C GLU A 66 6.18 1.54 -6.73
N ILE A 67 6.58 2.01 -5.54
CA ILE A 67 6.47 3.43 -5.18
C ILE A 67 7.30 4.30 -6.12
N THR A 68 8.53 3.90 -6.41
CA THR A 68 9.42 4.61 -7.36
C THR A 68 8.84 4.60 -8.78
N ARG A 69 8.23 3.49 -9.21
CA ARG A 69 7.60 3.33 -10.52
C ARG A 69 6.52 4.38 -10.77
N VAL A 70 5.71 4.68 -9.77
CA VAL A 70 4.67 5.72 -9.84
C VAL A 70 5.20 7.13 -9.59
N GLY A 71 6.51 7.31 -9.41
CA GLY A 71 7.15 8.61 -9.17
C GLY A 71 7.20 9.04 -7.72
N GLY A 72 6.86 8.17 -6.78
CA GLY A 72 7.05 8.37 -5.35
C GLY A 72 8.50 8.13 -4.92
N GLU A 73 8.80 8.38 -3.65
CA GLU A 73 10.11 8.17 -3.06
C GLU A 73 10.01 7.26 -1.83
N ALA A 74 10.75 6.16 -1.85
CA ALA A 74 10.86 5.23 -0.73
C ALA A 74 12.25 4.59 -0.70
N ARG A 75 12.67 4.13 0.48
CA ARG A 75 13.90 3.37 0.64
C ARG A 75 13.76 2.30 1.72
N GLU A 76 14.47 1.20 1.52
CA GLU A 76 14.59 0.19 2.57
C GLU A 76 15.45 0.72 3.72
N LEU A 77 15.06 0.33 4.93
CA LEU A 77 15.85 0.46 6.15
C LEU A 77 16.31 -0.94 6.59
N ALA A 78 17.22 -1.01 7.54
CA ALA A 78 17.70 -2.30 8.07
C ALA A 78 16.54 -3.19 8.56
N ASP A 79 15.55 -2.59 9.24
CA ASP A 79 14.37 -3.28 9.78
C ASP A 79 13.04 -2.63 9.36
N GLY A 80 12.98 -2.09 8.14
CA GLY A 80 11.76 -1.40 7.74
C GLY A 80 11.81 -0.72 6.38
N LEU A 81 10.93 0.25 6.24
CA LEU A 81 10.73 1.04 5.02
C LEU A 81 10.51 2.51 5.37
N GLU A 82 11.20 3.40 4.70
CA GLU A 82 10.90 4.83 4.75
C GLU A 82 10.20 5.28 3.47
N ILE A 83 9.15 6.08 3.62
CA ILE A 83 8.44 6.75 2.54
C ILE A 83 8.58 8.26 2.75
N VAL A 84 9.03 8.95 1.70
CA VAL A 84 9.25 10.40 1.71
C VAL A 84 8.21 11.05 0.80
N PRO A 85 7.50 12.08 1.28
CA PRO A 85 6.52 12.80 0.46
C PRO A 85 7.15 13.42 -0.78
N VAL A 86 6.42 13.33 -1.88
CA VAL A 86 6.77 14.02 -3.12
C VAL A 86 5.61 14.92 -3.56
N PRO A 87 5.84 15.98 -4.34
CA PRO A 87 4.76 16.74 -4.94
C PRO A 87 3.81 15.82 -5.74
N ALA A 88 2.50 16.01 -5.61
CA ALA A 88 1.51 15.20 -6.30
C ALA A 88 1.70 15.18 -7.83
N THR A 89 2.30 16.24 -8.39
CA THR A 89 2.66 16.36 -9.80
C THR A 89 3.77 15.39 -10.25
N ASN A 90 4.50 14.81 -9.33
CA ASN A 90 5.52 13.79 -9.62
C ASN A 90 4.89 12.40 -9.79
N LEU A 91 3.72 12.20 -9.18
CA LEU A 91 3.03 10.93 -9.25
C LEU A 91 2.40 10.75 -10.63
N ARG A 92 2.54 9.56 -11.20
CA ARG A 92 2.10 9.23 -12.56
C ARG A 92 1.54 7.82 -12.64
N PRO A 93 0.64 7.55 -13.61
CA PRO A 93 0.17 6.19 -13.88
C PRO A 93 1.33 5.27 -14.25
N ALA A 94 1.16 4.00 -13.89
CA ALA A 94 2.11 2.96 -14.22
C ALA A 94 1.43 1.59 -14.28
N GLU A 95 2.08 0.65 -14.94
CA GLU A 95 1.75 -0.76 -14.87
C GLU A 95 2.52 -1.39 -13.69
N MET A 96 1.77 -1.81 -12.68
CA MET A 96 2.28 -2.28 -11.39
C MET A 96 2.50 -3.78 -11.41
N GLU A 97 3.67 -4.21 -10.95
CA GLU A 97 3.98 -5.63 -10.72
C GLU A 97 3.41 -6.10 -9.38
N THR A 98 2.86 -7.29 -9.34
CA THR A 98 2.33 -7.87 -8.10
C THR A 98 3.29 -8.87 -7.44
N TYR A 99 4.34 -9.27 -8.12
CA TYR A 99 5.31 -10.25 -7.60
C TYR A 99 4.65 -11.56 -7.13
N ALA A 100 3.51 -11.91 -7.73
CA ALA A 100 2.65 -13.02 -7.29
C ALA A 100 2.20 -12.91 -5.81
N ASP A 101 2.21 -11.70 -5.25
CA ASP A 101 1.80 -11.40 -3.87
C ASP A 101 0.49 -10.61 -3.86
N HIS A 102 -0.52 -11.17 -3.19
CA HIS A 102 -1.86 -10.57 -3.10
C HIS A 102 -1.86 -9.21 -2.39
N ARG A 103 -0.92 -8.96 -1.46
CA ARG A 103 -0.81 -7.67 -0.76
C ARG A 103 -0.19 -6.60 -1.65
N MET A 104 0.71 -6.98 -2.56
CA MET A 104 1.22 -6.05 -3.57
C MET A 104 0.12 -5.69 -4.59
N ALA A 105 -0.75 -6.64 -4.94
CA ALA A 105 -1.89 -6.36 -5.80
C ALA A 105 -2.88 -5.38 -5.14
N THR A 106 -3.20 -5.57 -3.86
CA THR A 106 -4.08 -4.63 -3.12
C THR A 106 -3.43 -3.27 -2.87
N PHE A 107 -2.11 -3.23 -2.63
CA PHE A 107 -1.34 -1.99 -2.58
C PHE A 107 -1.51 -1.17 -3.87
N ALA A 108 -1.33 -1.81 -5.04
CA ALA A 108 -1.49 -1.15 -6.32
C ALA A 108 -2.92 -0.65 -6.56
N ALA A 109 -3.94 -1.45 -6.18
CA ALA A 109 -5.34 -1.03 -6.27
C ALA A 109 -5.62 0.21 -5.41
N MET A 110 -5.07 0.28 -4.21
CA MET A 110 -5.22 1.45 -3.33
C MET A 110 -4.55 2.71 -3.91
N LEU A 111 -3.38 2.58 -4.54
CA LEU A 111 -2.76 3.71 -5.26
C LEU A 111 -3.66 4.23 -6.37
N GLY A 112 -4.37 3.33 -7.07
CA GLY A 112 -5.32 3.66 -8.13
C GLY A 112 -6.51 4.53 -7.68
N LEU A 113 -6.80 4.62 -6.37
CA LEU A 113 -7.82 5.53 -5.84
C LEU A 113 -7.43 7.02 -5.99
N LYS A 114 -6.14 7.31 -6.14
CA LYS A 114 -5.62 8.67 -6.24
C LYS A 114 -4.82 8.93 -7.51
N ILE A 115 -4.25 7.90 -8.13
CA ILE A 115 -3.47 7.98 -9.36
C ILE A 115 -4.28 7.33 -10.48
N ASN A 116 -4.92 8.13 -11.31
CA ASN A 116 -5.69 7.61 -12.45
C ASN A 116 -4.77 6.87 -13.43
N GLY A 117 -5.23 5.71 -13.93
CA GLY A 117 -4.51 4.93 -14.95
C GLY A 117 -3.49 3.94 -14.41
N ILE A 118 -3.55 3.61 -13.12
CA ILE A 118 -2.82 2.45 -12.58
C ILE A 118 -3.37 1.17 -13.23
N LEU A 119 -2.49 0.37 -13.78
CA LEU A 119 -2.78 -0.98 -14.28
C LEU A 119 -2.10 -2.00 -13.37
N ILE A 120 -2.76 -3.12 -13.10
CA ILE A 120 -2.26 -4.13 -12.16
C ILE A 120 -2.06 -5.44 -12.89
N LYS A 121 -0.80 -5.86 -13.05
CA LYS A 121 -0.49 -7.17 -13.62
C LYS A 121 -0.91 -8.27 -12.66
N ASN A 122 -1.45 -9.35 -13.23
CA ASN A 122 -1.78 -10.56 -12.47
C ASN A 122 -2.62 -10.28 -11.21
N ILE A 123 -3.70 -9.49 -11.35
CA ILE A 123 -4.63 -9.21 -10.24
C ILE A 123 -5.21 -10.52 -9.64
N ALA A 124 -5.22 -11.62 -10.40
CA ALA A 124 -5.68 -12.93 -9.96
C ALA A 124 -4.92 -13.47 -8.74
N THR A 125 -3.72 -12.96 -8.44
CA THR A 125 -2.98 -13.33 -7.22
C THR A 125 -3.76 -13.02 -5.93
N THR A 126 -4.73 -12.09 -5.96
CA THR A 126 -5.62 -11.79 -4.84
C THR A 126 -6.51 -12.97 -4.45
N ALA A 127 -6.75 -13.92 -5.36
CA ALA A 127 -7.58 -15.10 -5.12
C ALA A 127 -7.09 -15.96 -3.94
N LYS A 128 -5.83 -15.83 -3.53
CA LYS A 128 -5.28 -16.52 -2.36
C LYS A 128 -6.05 -16.17 -1.06
N THR A 129 -6.49 -14.94 -0.92
CA THR A 129 -7.12 -14.44 0.32
C THR A 129 -8.49 -13.82 0.08
N LEU A 130 -8.72 -13.29 -1.11
CA LEU A 130 -9.96 -12.62 -1.50
C LEU A 130 -10.28 -12.95 -2.97
N PRO A 131 -10.89 -14.13 -3.24
CA PRO A 131 -11.05 -14.66 -4.61
C PRO A 131 -11.77 -13.73 -5.59
N ASP A 132 -12.72 -12.93 -5.11
CA ASP A 132 -13.53 -12.02 -5.94
C ASP A 132 -13.11 -10.55 -5.81
N PHE A 133 -11.86 -10.31 -5.42
CA PHE A 133 -11.37 -8.95 -5.13
C PHE A 133 -11.66 -7.95 -6.26
N ALA A 134 -11.39 -8.30 -7.50
CA ALA A 134 -11.54 -7.36 -8.62
C ALA A 134 -13.00 -6.90 -8.79
N ASN A 135 -13.96 -7.81 -8.72
CA ASN A 135 -15.38 -7.47 -8.82
C ASN A 135 -15.86 -6.68 -7.60
N MET A 136 -15.47 -7.11 -6.39
CA MET A 136 -15.79 -6.40 -5.15
C MET A 136 -15.24 -4.96 -5.18
N TRP A 137 -13.99 -4.78 -5.61
CA TRP A 137 -13.35 -3.48 -5.72
C TRP A 137 -14.08 -2.57 -6.71
N THR A 138 -14.39 -3.08 -7.90
CA THR A 138 -15.11 -2.33 -8.93
C THR A 138 -16.51 -1.94 -8.44
N SER A 139 -17.23 -2.88 -7.80
CA SER A 139 -18.58 -2.61 -7.27
C SER A 139 -18.58 -1.58 -6.14
N MET A 140 -17.51 -1.55 -5.32
CA MET A 140 -17.36 -0.56 -4.25
C MET A 140 -17.18 0.85 -4.79
N LEU A 141 -16.59 0.99 -5.99
CA LEU A 141 -16.26 2.28 -6.59
C LEU A 141 -17.35 2.80 -7.56
N ALA A 142 -18.34 1.98 -7.89
CA ALA A 142 -19.45 2.34 -8.77
C ALA A 142 -20.51 3.15 -8.02
#